data_5bb622a44c33f09e84ff492db0ad9520
#
_entry.id   5bb622a44c33f09e84ff492db0ad9520
#
_cell.length_a   1.000
_cell.length_b   1.000
_cell.length_c   1.000
_cell.angle_alpha   90.00
_cell.angle_beta   90.00
_cell.angle_gamma   90.00
#
_symmetry.space_group_name_H-M   'P 1'
#
loop_
_entity.id
_entity.type
_entity.pdbx_description
1 polymer ?
#
loop_
_entity_poly.entity_id
_entity_poly.type
_entity_poly.pdbx_seq_one_letter_code
_entity_poly.pdbx_strand_id
1 'polypeptide(L)'
;MSSRTSLCILMVAMLCGVTGSPIGADTGKSASVAGDMQLPEGKQTTLGLYVTAAQAYEMWKATPDKVKVIDVRTPEEYAFVGHPKMAWNVPLAFVTYQRKDGKTEYAVKMNPDLVTEIKRMAGPTDILLVTCRSGGRSAKAVNKLAAAGFTNVYNIVDGFEGDKVQDPGSVFVGKRMRNGWKNSAPWVYGFDPEKIILEEGASKPTQ
;
A
#
# COMPACT_ATOMS: atom_id res chain seq x y z
N MET A 1 19.81 -82.65 -23.50
CA MET A 1 18.57 -83.09 -22.92
C MET A 1 18.15 -81.98 -21.90
N SER A 2 17.20 -81.24 -22.27
CA SER A 2 16.83 -79.96 -21.65
C SER A 2 15.55 -80.13 -20.80
N SER A 3 15.58 -79.75 -19.57
CA SER A 3 14.37 -79.66 -18.72
C SER A 3 14.01 -78.21 -18.53
N ARG A 4 12.81 -77.81 -19.01
CA ARG A 4 12.19 -76.51 -18.86
C ARG A 4 11.37 -76.51 -17.57
N THR A 5 11.71 -75.63 -16.61
CA THR A 5 10.88 -75.37 -15.46
C THR A 5 10.16 -74.06 -15.70
N SER A 6 8.84 -74.13 -15.86
CA SER A 6 7.93 -72.94 -15.93
C SER A 6 7.65 -72.39 -14.53
N LEU A 7 7.94 -71.11 -14.32
CA LEU A 7 7.60 -70.42 -13.10
C LEU A 7 6.38 -69.54 -13.35
N CYS A 8 5.22 -69.90 -12.78
CA CYS A 8 4.00 -69.08 -12.76
C CYS A 8 4.17 -67.96 -11.77
N ILE A 9 4.16 -66.71 -12.25
CA ILE A 9 4.10 -65.49 -11.41
C ILE A 9 2.62 -65.10 -11.27
N LEU A 10 2.11 -65.22 -10.05
CA LEU A 10 0.78 -64.71 -9.69
C LEU A 10 0.88 -63.19 -9.56
N MET A 11 0.18 -62.44 -10.43
CA MET A 11 -0.03 -61.00 -10.27
C MET A 11 -1.22 -60.76 -9.32
N VAL A 12 -0.94 -60.25 -8.13
CA VAL A 12 -1.96 -59.70 -7.23
C VAL A 12 -2.16 -58.23 -7.61
N ALA A 13 -3.31 -57.92 -8.23
CA ALA A 13 -3.72 -56.55 -8.50
C ALA A 13 -4.29 -55.93 -7.18
N MET A 14 -3.50 -55.02 -6.61
CA MET A 14 -3.96 -54.23 -5.45
C MET A 14 -4.66 -52.97 -6.00
N LEU A 15 -6.01 -52.94 -5.97
CA LEU A 15 -6.80 -51.72 -6.24
C LEU A 15 -6.64 -50.75 -5.05
N CYS A 16 -5.81 -49.74 -5.19
CA CYS A 16 -5.86 -48.56 -4.32
C CYS A 16 -6.96 -47.62 -4.81
N GLY A 17 -8.09 -47.61 -4.11
CA GLY A 17 -9.13 -46.61 -4.28
C GLY A 17 -8.64 -45.26 -3.80
N VAL A 18 -8.37 -44.36 -4.75
CA VAL A 18 -8.13 -42.93 -4.44
C VAL A 18 -9.49 -42.25 -4.27
N THR A 19 -9.93 -42.07 -3.02
CA THR A 19 -11.06 -41.18 -2.71
C THR A 19 -10.55 -39.75 -2.80
N GLY A 20 -10.77 -39.08 -3.93
CA GLY A 20 -10.53 -37.66 -4.10
C GLY A 20 -11.49 -36.87 -3.22
N SER A 21 -10.96 -36.28 -2.13
CA SER A 21 -11.65 -35.23 -1.41
C SER A 21 -11.72 -33.97 -2.29
N PRO A 22 -12.86 -33.26 -2.36
CA PRO A 22 -12.92 -32.00 -3.07
C PRO A 22 -12.02 -31.00 -2.36
N ILE A 23 -11.05 -30.43 -3.10
CA ILE A 23 -10.27 -29.28 -2.67
C ILE A 23 -11.25 -28.14 -2.51
N GLY A 24 -11.63 -27.85 -1.26
CA GLY A 24 -12.39 -26.65 -0.92
C GLY A 24 -11.61 -25.44 -1.40
N ALA A 25 -12.25 -24.61 -2.23
CA ALA A 25 -11.75 -23.31 -2.59
C ALA A 25 -11.64 -22.50 -1.28
N ASP A 26 -10.42 -22.45 -0.73
CA ASP A 26 -10.06 -21.53 0.33
C ASP A 26 -10.18 -20.12 -0.26
N THR A 27 -11.28 -19.44 0.06
CA THR A 27 -11.43 -18.01 -0.19
C THR A 27 -10.48 -17.29 0.75
N GLY A 28 -9.21 -17.27 0.35
CA GLY A 28 -8.10 -16.69 1.10
C GLY A 28 -8.38 -15.24 1.45
N LYS A 29 -8.89 -15.02 2.66
CA LYS A 29 -8.81 -13.73 3.34
C LYS A 29 -7.31 -13.41 3.42
N SER A 30 -6.84 -12.51 2.55
CA SER A 30 -5.45 -12.07 2.54
C SER A 30 -5.10 -11.61 3.95
N ALA A 31 -4.30 -12.41 4.64
CA ALA A 31 -3.83 -12.08 5.98
C ALA A 31 -3.09 -10.74 5.90
N SER A 32 -3.41 -9.81 6.79
CA SER A 32 -2.65 -8.57 6.92
C SER A 32 -1.18 -8.93 7.14
N VAL A 33 -0.30 -8.53 6.23
CA VAL A 33 1.13 -8.88 6.26
C VAL A 33 1.84 -8.24 7.46
N ALA A 34 1.18 -7.31 8.14
CA ALA A 34 1.66 -6.61 9.32
C ALA A 34 1.24 -7.30 10.62
N GLY A 35 1.36 -8.63 10.78
CA GLY A 35 1.18 -9.36 12.07
C GLY A 35 0.55 -8.56 13.23
N ASP A 36 0.45 -9.03 14.44
CA ASP A 36 -0.14 -8.36 15.63
C ASP A 36 0.47 -6.98 16.00
N MET A 37 0.58 -6.08 15.02
CA MET A 37 1.12 -4.74 15.21
C MET A 37 0.09 -3.88 15.94
N GLN A 38 0.32 -3.61 17.21
CA GLN A 38 -0.49 -2.68 17.99
C GLN A 38 -0.31 -1.26 17.44
N LEU A 39 -1.19 -0.87 16.51
CA LEU A 39 -1.14 0.43 15.87
C LEU A 39 -1.81 1.50 16.73
N PRO A 40 -1.24 2.72 16.82
CA PRO A 40 -1.94 3.86 17.38
C PRO A 40 -3.30 4.07 16.70
N GLU A 41 -4.32 4.49 17.46
CA GLU A 41 -5.70 4.70 16.97
C GLU A 41 -5.75 5.51 15.67
N GLY A 42 -4.97 6.58 15.56
CA GLY A 42 -4.92 7.43 14.36
C GLY A 42 -4.36 6.75 13.09
N LYS A 43 -3.86 5.51 13.18
CA LYS A 43 -3.39 4.71 12.05
C LYS A 43 -4.28 3.50 11.76
N GLN A 44 -5.26 3.22 12.62
CA GLN A 44 -6.20 2.11 12.44
C GLN A 44 -7.21 2.41 11.33
N THR A 45 -7.64 1.34 10.65
CA THR A 45 -8.59 1.42 9.54
C THR A 45 -9.70 0.38 9.70
N THR A 46 -10.86 0.67 9.11
CA THR A 46 -12.02 -0.24 9.12
C THR A 46 -11.76 -1.55 8.38
N LEU A 47 -10.86 -1.55 7.37
CA LEU A 47 -10.49 -2.76 6.64
C LEU A 47 -9.48 -3.64 7.39
N GLY A 48 -8.74 -3.09 8.35
CA GLY A 48 -7.73 -3.83 9.08
C GLY A 48 -6.54 -4.33 8.22
N LEU A 49 -6.35 -3.75 7.03
CA LEU A 49 -5.28 -4.14 6.10
C LEU A 49 -4.10 -3.18 6.26
N TYR A 50 -2.97 -3.72 6.70
CA TYR A 50 -1.78 -2.94 7.03
C TYR A 50 -0.52 -3.55 6.42
N VAL A 51 0.38 -2.69 5.97
CA VAL A 51 1.73 -3.05 5.51
C VAL A 51 2.72 -1.98 5.94
N THR A 52 3.99 -2.36 6.10
CA THR A 52 5.10 -1.40 6.14
C THR A 52 5.47 -0.95 4.72
N ALA A 53 6.22 0.13 4.59
CA ALA A 53 6.69 0.60 3.29
C ALA A 53 7.57 -0.44 2.57
N ALA A 54 8.43 -1.16 3.30
CA ALA A 54 9.22 -2.26 2.74
C ALA A 54 8.33 -3.38 2.18
N GLN A 55 7.32 -3.81 2.95
CA GLN A 55 6.35 -4.83 2.50
C GLN A 55 5.52 -4.34 1.30
N ALA A 56 5.09 -3.08 1.30
CA ALA A 56 4.37 -2.46 0.20
C ALA A 56 5.19 -2.46 -1.10
N TYR A 57 6.50 -2.18 -1.00
CA TYR A 57 7.39 -2.23 -2.15
C TYR A 57 7.53 -3.66 -2.70
N GLU A 58 7.69 -4.67 -1.84
CA GLU A 58 7.74 -6.07 -2.28
C GLU A 58 6.41 -6.53 -2.90
N MET A 59 5.26 -6.14 -2.34
CA MET A 59 3.95 -6.43 -2.94
C MET A 59 3.81 -5.82 -4.34
N TRP A 60 4.18 -4.55 -4.50
CA TRP A 60 4.15 -3.90 -5.80
C TRP A 60 5.12 -4.57 -6.78
N LYS A 61 6.34 -4.88 -6.34
CA LYS A 61 7.39 -5.50 -7.17
C LYS A 61 6.98 -6.88 -7.71
N ALA A 62 6.25 -7.64 -6.91
CA ALA A 62 5.76 -8.97 -7.30
C ALA A 62 4.67 -8.91 -8.39
N THR A 63 3.83 -7.88 -8.39
CA THR A 63 2.70 -7.74 -9.32
C THR A 63 2.43 -6.28 -9.68
N PRO A 64 3.33 -5.59 -10.40
CA PRO A 64 3.26 -4.14 -10.62
C PRO A 64 1.99 -3.71 -11.39
N ASP A 65 1.47 -4.57 -12.26
CA ASP A 65 0.25 -4.29 -13.04
C ASP A 65 -1.05 -4.43 -12.23
N LYS A 66 -1.01 -5.12 -11.08
CA LYS A 66 -2.18 -5.40 -10.23
C LYS A 66 -2.24 -4.54 -8.97
N VAL A 67 -1.13 -3.92 -8.60
CA VAL A 67 -0.99 -3.15 -7.35
C VAL A 67 -0.74 -1.69 -7.70
N LYS A 68 -1.58 -0.80 -7.16
CA LYS A 68 -1.40 0.65 -7.31
C LYS A 68 -0.95 1.28 -6.00
N VAL A 69 0.07 2.12 -6.08
CA VAL A 69 0.54 2.92 -4.93
C VAL A 69 -0.06 4.31 -5.03
N ILE A 70 -0.77 4.72 -3.98
CA ILE A 70 -1.45 6.02 -3.90
C ILE A 70 -0.81 6.85 -2.79
N ASP A 71 -0.23 7.97 -3.14
CA ASP A 71 0.31 8.94 -2.18
C ASP A 71 -0.73 10.05 -1.94
N VAL A 72 -1.24 10.10 -0.71
CA VAL A 72 -2.28 11.08 -0.33
C VAL A 72 -1.71 12.32 0.34
N ARG A 73 -0.41 12.54 0.24
CA ARG A 73 0.23 13.80 0.66
C ARG A 73 -0.12 14.93 -0.29
N THR A 74 0.21 16.16 0.11
CA THR A 74 0.02 17.31 -0.77
C THR A 74 0.96 17.22 -1.99
N PRO A 75 0.64 17.88 -3.12
CA PRO A 75 1.51 17.93 -4.29
C PRO A 75 2.93 18.43 -3.98
N GLU A 76 3.05 19.38 -3.05
CA GLU A 76 4.33 19.93 -2.64
C GLU A 76 5.17 18.89 -1.87
N GLU A 77 4.54 18.16 -0.93
CA GLU A 77 5.24 17.07 -0.23
C GLU A 77 5.69 15.99 -1.24
N TYR A 78 4.83 15.64 -2.20
CA TYR A 78 5.14 14.65 -3.23
C TYR A 78 6.34 15.08 -4.07
N ALA A 79 6.34 16.31 -4.58
CA ALA A 79 7.39 16.81 -5.46
C ALA A 79 8.70 17.10 -4.75
N PHE A 80 8.67 17.77 -3.58
CA PHE A 80 9.86 18.31 -2.93
C PHE A 80 10.47 17.42 -1.84
N VAL A 81 9.66 16.60 -1.17
CA VAL A 81 10.19 15.61 -0.21
C VAL A 81 10.58 14.31 -0.90
N GLY A 82 10.01 14.07 -2.09
CA GLY A 82 10.18 12.87 -2.90
C GLY A 82 9.03 11.89 -2.71
N HIS A 83 8.98 10.85 -3.57
CA HIS A 83 7.90 9.88 -3.61
C HIS A 83 8.33 8.54 -4.23
N PRO A 84 7.59 7.44 -4.02
CA PRO A 84 7.78 6.21 -4.80
C PRO A 84 7.55 6.48 -6.29
N LYS A 85 8.49 6.12 -7.17
CA LYS A 85 8.40 6.40 -8.62
C LYS A 85 7.09 5.97 -9.27
N MET A 86 6.50 4.88 -8.78
CA MET A 86 5.25 4.32 -9.31
C MET A 86 3.98 4.96 -8.73
N ALA A 87 4.10 5.77 -7.66
CA ALA A 87 2.95 6.28 -6.94
C ALA A 87 2.18 7.34 -7.74
N TRP A 88 0.87 7.28 -7.65
CA TRP A 88 -0.06 8.34 -8.05
C TRP A 88 -0.26 9.29 -6.88
N ASN A 89 -0.09 10.58 -7.08
CA ASN A 89 -0.43 11.56 -6.06
C ASN A 89 -1.90 11.95 -6.19
N VAL A 90 -2.71 11.50 -5.23
CA VAL A 90 -4.11 11.87 -5.08
C VAL A 90 -4.28 12.48 -3.69
N PRO A 91 -4.12 13.80 -3.53
CA PRO A 91 -4.05 14.42 -2.21
C PRO A 91 -5.32 14.25 -1.39
N LEU A 92 -5.17 13.92 -0.11
CA LEU A 92 -6.28 13.98 0.86
C LEU A 92 -6.71 15.43 1.12
N ALA A 93 -5.75 16.38 1.00
CA ALA A 93 -5.98 17.80 1.18
C ALA A 93 -4.90 18.59 0.43
N PHE A 94 -5.24 19.81 0.03
CA PHE A 94 -4.36 20.79 -0.59
C PHE A 94 -3.93 21.88 0.40
N VAL A 95 -2.73 22.43 0.22
CA VAL A 95 -2.24 23.57 1.00
C VAL A 95 -2.90 24.85 0.49
N THR A 96 -3.42 25.67 1.40
CA THR A 96 -4.05 26.95 1.03
C THR A 96 -3.08 28.13 1.06
N TYR A 97 -1.83 27.92 1.51
CA TYR A 97 -0.82 28.95 1.78
C TYR A 97 -1.24 30.03 2.79
N GLN A 98 -2.40 29.88 3.42
CA GLN A 98 -2.82 30.70 4.55
C GLN A 98 -2.23 30.15 5.84
N ARG A 99 -1.80 31.05 6.73
CA ARG A 99 -1.31 30.63 8.05
C ARG A 99 -2.46 30.07 8.87
N LYS A 100 -2.20 28.96 9.54
CA LYS A 100 -3.13 28.43 10.54
C LYS A 100 -2.95 29.22 11.84
N ASP A 101 -4.02 29.80 12.35
CA ASP A 101 -3.97 30.66 13.53
C ASP A 101 -3.21 30.01 14.69
N GLY A 102 -2.27 30.77 15.28
CA GLY A 102 -1.45 30.33 16.41
C GLY A 102 -0.44 29.22 16.11
N LYS A 103 -0.22 28.83 14.83
CA LYS A 103 0.70 27.73 14.43
C LYS A 103 1.70 28.17 13.36
N THR A 104 2.81 27.45 13.27
CA THR A 104 3.81 27.58 12.20
C THR A 104 3.52 26.66 11.02
N GLU A 105 2.24 26.44 10.73
CA GLU A 105 1.75 25.55 9.68
C GLU A 105 0.80 26.29 8.74
N TYR A 106 0.77 25.90 7.49
CA TYR A 106 -0.27 26.34 6.56
C TYR A 106 -1.59 25.62 6.84
N ALA A 107 -2.70 26.31 6.61
CA ALA A 107 -4.00 25.70 6.56
C ALA A 107 -4.13 24.79 5.34
N VAL A 108 -4.99 23.79 5.44
CA VAL A 108 -5.26 22.85 4.34
C VAL A 108 -6.76 22.80 4.07
N LYS A 109 -7.11 22.65 2.80
CA LYS A 109 -8.47 22.40 2.32
C LYS A 109 -8.58 20.92 1.95
N MET A 110 -9.57 20.23 2.50
CA MET A 110 -9.81 18.82 2.17
C MET A 110 -10.16 18.68 0.69
N ASN A 111 -9.60 17.65 0.04
CA ASN A 111 -9.97 17.29 -1.32
C ASN A 111 -11.33 16.56 -1.31
N PRO A 112 -12.39 17.12 -1.86
CA PRO A 112 -13.69 16.45 -1.97
C PRO A 112 -13.66 15.31 -2.98
N ASP A 113 -12.78 15.37 -3.98
CA ASP A 113 -12.74 14.49 -5.13
C ASP A 113 -11.81 13.28 -4.97
N LEU A 114 -11.16 13.12 -3.81
CA LEU A 114 -10.24 12.00 -3.51
C LEU A 114 -10.79 10.64 -4.00
N VAL A 115 -12.02 10.32 -3.63
CA VAL A 115 -12.63 9.03 -3.96
C VAL A 115 -12.96 8.94 -5.46
N THR A 116 -13.45 10.03 -6.03
CA THR A 116 -13.79 10.13 -7.46
C THR A 116 -12.55 9.94 -8.34
N GLU A 117 -11.45 10.60 -7.99
CA GLU A 117 -10.18 10.46 -8.71
C GLU A 117 -9.64 9.02 -8.62
N ILE A 118 -9.70 8.40 -7.45
CA ILE A 118 -9.25 7.01 -7.30
C ILE A 118 -10.15 6.05 -8.08
N LYS A 119 -11.47 6.27 -8.12
CA LYS A 119 -12.41 5.47 -8.94
C LYS A 119 -12.16 5.55 -10.44
N ARG A 120 -11.54 6.62 -10.95
CA ARG A 120 -11.16 6.72 -12.37
C ARG A 120 -10.01 5.80 -12.74
N MET A 121 -9.17 5.43 -11.78
CA MET A 121 -7.96 4.62 -12.02
C MET A 121 -8.02 3.22 -11.42
N ALA A 122 -8.95 2.93 -10.53
CA ALA A 122 -9.02 1.66 -9.80
C ALA A 122 -10.46 1.22 -9.53
N GLY A 123 -10.70 -0.08 -9.66
CA GLY A 123 -11.94 -0.73 -9.28
C GLY A 123 -12.00 -1.09 -7.77
N PRO A 124 -13.19 -1.42 -7.24
CA PRO A 124 -13.40 -1.69 -5.81
C PRO A 124 -12.58 -2.85 -5.24
N THR A 125 -12.17 -3.79 -6.07
CA THR A 125 -11.42 -4.99 -5.69
C THR A 125 -9.92 -4.91 -6.00
N ASP A 126 -9.46 -3.82 -6.65
CA ASP A 126 -8.05 -3.62 -6.95
C ASP A 126 -7.23 -3.43 -5.66
N ILE A 127 -5.98 -3.89 -5.69
CA ILE A 127 -5.07 -3.73 -4.56
C ILE A 127 -4.49 -2.32 -4.57
N LEU A 128 -4.83 -1.54 -3.55
CA LEU A 128 -4.32 -0.19 -3.34
C LEU A 128 -3.43 -0.14 -2.10
N LEU A 129 -2.22 0.38 -2.26
CA LEU A 129 -1.26 0.64 -1.19
C LEU A 129 -1.23 2.15 -0.94
N VAL A 130 -1.82 2.61 0.14
CA VAL A 130 -2.01 4.04 0.41
C VAL A 130 -0.96 4.54 1.38
N THR A 131 -0.18 5.53 0.96
CA THR A 131 0.87 6.16 1.76
C THR A 131 0.56 7.63 2.06
N CYS A 132 1.12 8.10 3.16
CA CYS A 132 1.25 9.53 3.47
C CYS A 132 2.61 9.76 4.13
N ARG A 133 2.76 10.80 4.96
CA ARG A 133 4.02 11.04 5.66
C ARG A 133 4.41 9.90 6.62
N SER A 134 3.45 9.40 7.44
CA SER A 134 3.71 8.45 8.54
C SER A 134 2.50 7.60 8.96
N GLY A 135 1.55 7.33 8.05
CA GLY A 135 0.45 6.38 8.25
C GLY A 135 -0.90 6.95 8.71
N GLY A 136 -0.96 8.18 9.28
CA GLY A 136 -2.22 8.70 9.84
C GLY A 136 -3.19 9.31 8.80
N ARG A 137 -2.68 10.08 7.83
CA ARG A 137 -3.51 10.63 6.74
C ARG A 137 -3.97 9.53 5.79
N SER A 138 -3.09 8.57 5.51
CA SER A 138 -3.42 7.39 4.68
C SER A 138 -4.51 6.53 5.34
N ALA A 139 -4.50 6.35 6.67
CA ALA A 139 -5.59 5.66 7.37
C ALA A 139 -6.95 6.35 7.13
N LYS A 140 -7.00 7.69 7.19
CA LYS A 140 -8.22 8.45 6.88
C LYS A 140 -8.68 8.26 5.42
N ALA A 141 -7.73 8.23 4.46
CA ALA A 141 -8.04 7.98 3.06
C ALA A 141 -8.55 6.55 2.85
N VAL A 142 -7.91 5.53 3.46
CA VAL A 142 -8.37 4.15 3.45
C VAL A 142 -9.81 4.03 3.95
N ASN A 143 -10.15 4.68 5.08
CA ASN A 143 -11.52 4.65 5.61
C ASN A 143 -12.55 5.31 4.66
N LYS A 144 -12.17 6.40 3.96
CA LYS A 144 -13.02 7.00 2.92
C LYS A 144 -13.24 6.05 1.72
N LEU A 145 -12.20 5.35 1.30
CA LEU A 145 -12.28 4.37 0.21
C LEU A 145 -13.10 3.15 0.62
N ALA A 146 -12.91 2.64 1.84
CA ALA A 146 -13.72 1.56 2.41
C ALA A 146 -15.21 1.92 2.43
N ALA A 147 -15.56 3.12 2.89
CA ALA A 147 -16.93 3.63 2.87
C ALA A 147 -17.49 3.77 1.44
N ALA A 148 -16.64 3.92 0.43
CA ALA A 148 -17.01 3.98 -0.98
C ALA A 148 -17.03 2.62 -1.69
N GLY A 149 -16.85 1.51 -0.95
CA GLY A 149 -16.96 0.13 -1.42
C GLY A 149 -15.64 -0.54 -1.85
N PHE A 150 -14.49 0.09 -1.63
CA PHE A 150 -13.20 -0.58 -1.85
C PHE A 150 -12.89 -1.58 -0.74
N THR A 151 -12.38 -2.76 -1.09
CA THR A 151 -12.17 -3.88 -0.15
C THR A 151 -10.71 -4.27 0.06
N ASN A 152 -9.82 -3.93 -0.88
CA ASN A 152 -8.40 -4.32 -0.85
C ASN A 152 -7.48 -3.09 -0.74
N VAL A 153 -7.74 -2.23 0.25
CA VAL A 153 -6.97 -1.00 0.45
C VAL A 153 -6.13 -1.11 1.72
N TYR A 154 -4.84 -1.09 1.56
CA TYR A 154 -3.85 -1.23 2.62
C TYR A 154 -3.33 0.12 3.08
N ASN A 155 -3.27 0.35 4.39
CA ASN A 155 -2.56 1.49 4.96
C ASN A 155 -1.08 1.17 5.09
N ILE A 156 -0.19 1.96 4.46
CA ILE A 156 1.25 1.92 4.71
C ILE A 156 1.51 2.66 6.02
N VAL A 157 1.69 1.89 7.12
CA VAL A 157 1.63 2.39 8.50
C VAL A 157 2.79 3.28 8.91
N ASP A 158 3.95 3.15 8.29
CA ASP A 158 5.13 4.00 8.47
C ASP A 158 5.22 5.10 7.40
N GLY A 159 4.40 5.04 6.36
CA GLY A 159 4.28 6.05 5.31
C GLY A 159 5.54 6.23 4.47
N PHE A 160 5.69 7.42 3.88
CA PHE A 160 6.85 7.73 3.06
C PHE A 160 8.08 8.12 3.88
N GLU A 161 7.92 9.01 4.88
CA GLU A 161 9.04 9.55 5.65
C GLU A 161 9.43 8.69 6.88
N GLY A 162 8.54 7.81 7.34
CA GLY A 162 8.80 6.91 8.46
C GLY A 162 8.67 7.53 9.84
N ASP A 163 9.39 6.97 10.80
CA ASP A 163 9.35 7.31 12.21
C ASP A 163 10.47 8.26 12.61
N LYS A 164 10.22 9.02 13.69
CA LYS A 164 11.21 9.94 14.25
C LYS A 164 12.28 9.17 15.03
N VAL A 165 13.52 9.62 14.92
CA VAL A 165 14.61 9.19 15.81
C VAL A 165 14.31 9.69 17.22
N GLN A 166 14.33 8.78 18.20
CA GLN A 166 14.03 9.07 19.60
C GLN A 166 15.31 9.20 20.47
N ASP A 167 16.45 8.76 19.96
CA ASP A 167 17.73 8.82 20.68
C ASP A 167 18.16 10.28 20.90
N PRO A 168 18.23 10.76 22.16
CA PRO A 168 18.63 12.13 22.48
C PRO A 168 20.07 12.46 22.08
N GLY A 169 20.96 11.46 22.01
CA GLY A 169 22.36 11.60 21.60
C GLY A 169 22.56 11.72 20.09
N SER A 170 21.50 11.47 19.29
CA SER A 170 21.58 11.53 17.85
C SER A 170 21.42 12.97 17.32
N VAL A 171 22.26 13.36 16.36
CA VAL A 171 22.10 14.62 15.59
C VAL A 171 20.79 14.64 14.78
N PHE A 172 20.15 13.48 14.62
CA PHE A 172 18.89 13.32 13.92
C PHE A 172 17.66 13.21 14.85
N VAL A 173 17.83 13.48 16.17
CA VAL A 173 16.71 13.43 17.11
C VAL A 173 15.52 14.25 16.60
N GLY A 174 14.32 13.66 16.62
CA GLY A 174 13.10 14.27 16.09
C GLY A 174 12.95 14.28 14.56
N LYS A 175 13.98 13.90 13.80
CA LYS A 175 13.92 13.75 12.33
C LYS A 175 13.41 12.36 11.95
N ARG A 176 12.72 12.25 10.80
CA ARG A 176 12.19 10.98 10.29
C ARG A 176 13.24 10.27 9.47
N MET A 177 13.99 9.36 10.13
CA MET A 177 15.12 8.63 9.55
C MET A 177 15.01 7.11 9.78
N ARG A 178 13.87 6.63 10.24
CA ARG A 178 13.65 5.20 10.54
C ARG A 178 12.37 4.74 9.88
N ASN A 179 12.37 3.51 9.32
CA ASN A 179 11.22 2.96 8.61
C ASN A 179 10.75 3.89 7.47
N GLY A 180 9.57 3.63 6.91
CA GLY A 180 9.02 4.41 5.82
C GLY A 180 9.70 4.17 4.48
N TRP A 181 9.02 4.53 3.41
CA TRP A 181 9.48 4.25 2.04
C TRP A 181 10.84 4.86 1.74
N LYS A 182 11.03 6.11 2.12
CA LYS A 182 12.26 6.87 1.87
C LYS A 182 13.54 6.21 2.43
N ASN A 183 13.39 5.42 3.52
CA ASN A 183 14.51 4.77 4.19
C ASN A 183 14.59 3.27 3.88
N SER A 184 13.68 2.70 3.07
CA SER A 184 13.60 1.24 2.86
C SER A 184 13.38 0.80 1.42
N ALA A 185 13.08 1.73 0.48
CA ALA A 185 12.81 1.39 -0.91
C ALA A 185 13.20 2.54 -1.86
N PRO A 186 13.38 2.29 -3.17
CA PRO A 186 13.71 3.33 -4.15
C PRO A 186 12.62 4.41 -4.26
N TRP A 187 13.06 5.66 -4.42
CA TRP A 187 12.19 6.82 -4.55
C TRP A 187 12.84 7.92 -5.42
N VAL A 188 12.06 8.92 -5.82
CA VAL A 188 12.49 10.01 -6.71
C VAL A 188 11.98 11.35 -6.20
N TYR A 189 12.58 12.45 -6.70
CA TYR A 189 12.07 13.82 -6.59
C TYR A 189 11.28 14.22 -7.84
N GLY A 190 10.63 15.38 -7.77
CA GLY A 190 9.84 15.93 -8.86
C GLY A 190 8.45 15.31 -8.94
N PHE A 191 7.83 15.34 -10.09
CA PHE A 191 6.53 14.72 -10.32
C PHE A 191 6.36 14.35 -11.80
N ASP A 192 5.50 13.35 -12.02
CA ASP A 192 5.00 12.97 -13.33
C ASP A 192 3.65 13.70 -13.52
N PRO A 193 3.50 14.57 -14.54
CA PRO A 193 2.26 15.33 -14.77
C PRO A 193 1.02 14.46 -14.95
N GLU A 194 1.20 13.20 -15.37
CA GLU A 194 0.09 12.25 -15.55
C GLU A 194 -0.33 11.59 -14.25
N LYS A 195 0.54 11.61 -13.23
CA LYS A 195 0.34 10.93 -11.94
C LYS A 195 0.07 11.87 -10.78
N ILE A 196 -0.12 13.14 -11.03
CA ILE A 196 -0.39 14.14 -9.98
C ILE A 196 -1.75 14.80 -10.18
N ILE A 197 -2.54 14.86 -9.13
CA ILE A 197 -3.78 15.61 -9.09
C ILE A 197 -3.51 16.94 -8.39
N LEU A 198 -3.78 18.02 -9.12
CA LEU A 198 -3.67 19.39 -8.62
C LEU A 198 -5.05 19.93 -8.26
N GLU A 199 -5.11 20.94 -7.39
CA GLU A 199 -6.35 21.65 -7.10
C GLU A 199 -6.90 22.29 -8.39
N GLU A 200 -8.22 22.27 -8.60
CA GLU A 200 -8.85 22.96 -9.72
C GLU A 200 -8.49 24.45 -9.69
N GLY A 201 -7.95 24.96 -10.81
CA GLY A 201 -7.45 26.34 -10.92
C GLY A 201 -5.93 26.46 -10.80
N ALA A 202 -5.20 25.45 -10.35
CA ALA A 202 -3.77 25.34 -10.57
C ALA A 202 -3.56 24.96 -12.04
N SER A 203 -3.19 25.94 -12.86
CA SER A 203 -2.96 25.72 -14.30
C SER A 203 -1.95 24.58 -14.49
N LYS A 204 -2.35 23.53 -15.24
CA LYS A 204 -1.38 22.59 -15.78
C LYS A 204 -0.38 23.42 -16.59
N PRO A 205 0.94 23.19 -16.46
CA PRO A 205 1.90 23.88 -17.31
C PRO A 205 1.49 23.66 -18.77
N THR A 206 1.25 24.73 -19.49
CA THR A 206 1.16 24.68 -20.94
C THR A 206 2.51 24.22 -21.45
N GLN A 207 2.54 23.12 -22.19
CA GLN A 207 3.73 22.64 -22.88
C GLN A 207 4.15 23.63 -23.95
#